data_51c263153776fa19e2c6f2c2105315fd
#
_entry.id   51c263153776fa19e2c6f2c2105315fd
#
_cell.length_a   1.000
_cell.length_b   1.000
_cell.length_c   1.000
_cell.angle_alpha   90.00
_cell.angle_beta   90.00
_cell.angle_gamma   90.00
#
_symmetry.space_group_name_H-M   'P 1'
#
loop_
_entity.id
_entity.type
_entity.pdbx_description
1 polymer ?
#
loop_
_entity_poly.entity_id
_entity_poly.type
_entity_poly.pdbx_seq_one_letter_code
_entity_poly.pdbx_strand_id
1 'polypeptide(L)'
;LVSRGLGDVYKRQRLEWTEKKYFVTTEEEPLFDAADVLRFGKDLVVQHGFTTNLKGIDWLKRHYKDHRVHAVNFPGDPYPIHIDATFTPIKEGLIINNPQRRLPKEQRKLFENNGWEIVDSAQPAHNEPPPLCYSSTWLSMNVLVLDSKTVCVEKSEIYQAEQLDKLGMEVLPIELRDAYAFGGGLHCCTADVYREGELKDYFPKQ
;
A
#
# COMPACT_ATOMS: atom_id res chain seq x y z
N LEU A 1 -4.62 -29.23 -13.56
CA LEU A 1 -5.37 -28.69 -14.70
C LEU A 1 -6.53 -27.78 -14.27
N VAL A 2 -7.26 -28.12 -13.20
CA VAL A 2 -8.40 -27.32 -12.69
C VAL A 2 -7.92 -25.97 -12.11
N SER A 3 -6.75 -25.94 -11.47
CA SER A 3 -6.22 -24.72 -10.87
C SER A 3 -5.78 -23.65 -11.88
N ARG A 4 -5.25 -24.06 -13.05
CA ARG A 4 -4.89 -23.10 -14.12
C ARG A 4 -6.12 -22.45 -14.74
N GLY A 5 -7.21 -23.19 -14.92
CA GLY A 5 -8.46 -22.64 -15.45
C GLY A 5 -9.10 -21.59 -14.55
N LEU A 6 -9.08 -21.80 -13.23
CA LEU A 6 -9.61 -20.81 -12.26
C LEU A 6 -8.77 -19.53 -12.25
N GLY A 7 -7.45 -19.64 -12.23
CA GLY A 7 -6.55 -18.49 -12.28
C GLY A 7 -6.77 -17.61 -13.52
N ASP A 8 -7.00 -18.23 -14.70
CA ASP A 8 -7.25 -17.49 -15.93
C ASP A 8 -8.65 -16.86 -15.96
N VAL A 9 -9.65 -17.49 -15.33
CA VAL A 9 -10.99 -16.90 -15.17
C VAL A 9 -10.92 -15.66 -14.28
N TYR A 10 -10.25 -15.74 -13.15
CA TYR A 10 -10.10 -14.60 -12.25
C TYR A 10 -9.27 -13.46 -12.88
N LYS A 11 -8.19 -13.77 -13.60
CA LYS A 11 -7.42 -12.77 -14.34
C LYS A 11 -8.27 -12.05 -15.40
N ARG A 12 -9.09 -12.79 -16.13
CA ARG A 12 -10.02 -12.22 -17.13
C ARG A 12 -11.09 -11.36 -16.49
N GLN A 13 -11.73 -11.83 -15.43
CA GLN A 13 -12.73 -11.04 -14.68
C GLN A 13 -12.10 -9.76 -14.13
N ARG A 14 -10.90 -9.84 -13.58
CA ARG A 14 -10.15 -8.69 -13.08
C ARG A 14 -9.91 -7.63 -14.16
N LEU A 15 -9.43 -8.04 -15.33
CA LEU A 15 -9.22 -7.15 -16.46
C LEU A 15 -10.54 -6.54 -16.94
N GLU A 16 -11.57 -7.36 -17.08
CA GLU A 16 -12.90 -6.91 -17.49
C GLU A 16 -13.52 -5.91 -16.51
N TRP A 17 -13.37 -6.12 -15.21
CA TRP A 17 -13.83 -5.18 -14.19
C TRP A 17 -13.02 -3.88 -14.20
N THR A 18 -11.72 -3.95 -14.42
CA THR A 18 -10.85 -2.78 -14.57
C THR A 18 -11.24 -1.95 -15.81
N GLU A 19 -11.44 -2.62 -16.95
CA GLU A 19 -11.84 -1.98 -18.19
C GLU A 19 -13.24 -1.34 -18.10
N LYS A 20 -14.18 -2.03 -17.48
CA LYS A 20 -15.56 -1.56 -17.27
C LYS A 20 -15.69 -0.59 -16.10
N LYS A 21 -14.61 -0.31 -15.34
CA LYS A 21 -14.62 0.51 -14.12
C LYS A 21 -15.63 0.02 -13.07
N TYR A 22 -15.85 -1.29 -12.97
CA TYR A 22 -16.61 -1.86 -11.88
C TYR A 22 -15.78 -1.83 -10.61
N PHE A 23 -16.18 -0.99 -9.67
CA PHE A 23 -15.68 -1.03 -8.31
C PHE A 23 -16.39 -2.12 -7.52
N VAL A 24 -15.68 -2.75 -6.60
CA VAL A 24 -16.29 -3.69 -5.65
C VAL A 24 -17.26 -2.94 -4.73
N THR A 25 -16.95 -1.68 -4.43
CA THR A 25 -17.77 -0.80 -3.62
C THR A 25 -18.62 0.12 -4.51
N THR A 26 -19.85 0.37 -4.08
CA THR A 26 -20.73 1.43 -4.64
C THR A 26 -20.60 2.71 -3.84
N GLU A 27 -21.12 3.83 -4.38
CA GLU A 27 -21.21 5.09 -3.63
C GLU A 27 -22.54 5.24 -2.87
N GLU A 28 -23.22 4.13 -2.58
CA GLU A 28 -24.51 4.16 -1.86
C GLU A 28 -24.32 4.37 -0.35
N GLU A 29 -23.32 3.74 0.23
CA GLU A 29 -22.99 3.84 1.66
C GLU A 29 -21.47 4.09 1.88
N PRO A 30 -21.09 4.64 3.06
CA PRO A 30 -19.69 4.84 3.38
C PRO A 30 -18.96 3.50 3.54
N LEU A 31 -17.96 3.26 2.69
CA LEU A 31 -17.13 2.07 2.74
C LEU A 31 -15.67 2.47 2.74
N PHE A 32 -14.87 1.87 3.62
CA PHE A 32 -13.41 2.00 3.61
C PHE A 32 -12.75 0.77 4.22
N ASP A 33 -11.57 0.46 3.72
CA ASP A 33 -10.68 -0.56 4.28
C ASP A 33 -9.54 0.13 5.03
N ALA A 34 -9.15 -0.40 6.19
CA ALA A 34 -8.04 0.13 6.97
C ALA A 34 -6.69 0.04 6.21
N ALA A 35 -6.55 -0.94 5.34
CA ALA A 35 -5.36 -1.10 4.48
C ALA A 35 -5.23 -0.02 3.38
N ASP A 36 -6.29 0.79 3.16
CA ASP A 36 -6.26 1.97 2.30
C ASP A 36 -5.90 3.26 3.06
N VAL A 37 -5.58 3.18 4.35
CA VAL A 37 -5.34 4.35 5.20
C VAL A 37 -3.92 4.34 5.74
N LEU A 38 -3.11 5.31 5.32
CA LEU A 38 -1.79 5.58 5.89
C LEU A 38 -1.89 6.71 6.92
N ARG A 39 -1.23 6.52 8.06
CA ARG A 39 -1.19 7.50 9.14
C ARG A 39 0.15 8.24 9.16
N PHE A 40 0.10 9.55 9.05
CA PHE A 40 1.24 10.46 9.13
C PHE A 40 0.99 11.50 10.24
N GLY A 41 1.03 11.06 11.50
CA GLY A 41 0.73 11.92 12.61
C GLY A 41 -0.67 12.56 12.49
N LYS A 42 -0.73 13.89 12.28
CA LYS A 42 -1.99 14.63 12.08
C LYS A 42 -2.69 14.37 10.76
N ASP A 43 -2.11 13.59 9.88
CA ASP A 43 -2.63 13.38 8.53
C ASP A 43 -2.98 11.92 8.27
N LEU A 44 -4.12 11.71 7.63
CA LEU A 44 -4.53 10.43 7.08
C LEU A 44 -4.51 10.54 5.56
N VAL A 45 -3.69 9.74 4.91
CA VAL A 45 -3.66 9.62 3.45
C VAL A 45 -4.47 8.38 3.08
N VAL A 46 -5.56 8.59 2.36
CA VAL A 46 -6.56 7.54 2.10
C VAL A 46 -6.68 7.29 0.61
N GLN A 47 -6.44 6.05 0.19
CA GLN A 47 -6.63 5.65 -1.19
C GLN A 47 -8.13 5.58 -1.52
N HIS A 48 -8.54 6.30 -2.55
CA HIS A 48 -9.83 6.07 -3.21
C HIS A 48 -9.64 4.98 -4.27
N GLY A 49 -10.36 3.88 -4.15
CA GLY A 49 -10.16 2.72 -5.02
C GLY A 49 -11.25 1.66 -4.88
N PHE A 50 -10.87 0.42 -5.03
CA PHE A 50 -11.81 -0.71 -5.05
C PHE A 50 -12.49 -1.00 -3.72
N THR A 51 -11.84 -0.70 -2.61
CA THR A 51 -12.26 -1.07 -1.25
C THR A 51 -12.62 0.13 -0.39
N THR A 52 -12.32 1.34 -0.88
CA THR A 52 -12.63 2.60 -0.20
C THR A 52 -13.25 3.58 -1.17
N ASN A 53 -14.47 4.03 -0.88
CA ASN A 53 -15.22 4.98 -1.68
C ASN A 53 -15.16 6.42 -1.12
N LEU A 54 -15.65 7.40 -1.90
CA LEU A 54 -15.63 8.82 -1.47
C LEU A 54 -16.46 9.06 -0.22
N LYS A 55 -17.59 8.39 -0.06
CA LYS A 55 -18.42 8.49 1.16
C LYS A 55 -17.67 7.96 2.40
N GLY A 56 -16.87 6.90 2.25
CA GLY A 56 -15.99 6.40 3.31
C GLY A 56 -14.92 7.41 3.70
N ILE A 57 -14.28 8.06 2.71
CA ILE A 57 -13.32 9.12 2.96
C ILE A 57 -13.97 10.32 3.67
N ASP A 58 -15.17 10.71 3.25
CA ASP A 58 -15.92 11.79 3.91
C ASP A 58 -16.39 11.39 5.31
N TRP A 59 -16.66 10.11 5.53
CA TRP A 59 -16.94 9.61 6.87
C TRP A 59 -15.71 9.75 7.78
N LEU A 60 -14.52 9.39 7.30
CA LEU A 60 -13.26 9.58 8.02
C LEU A 60 -13.03 11.06 8.37
N LYS A 61 -13.21 11.99 7.43
CA LYS A 61 -13.10 13.44 7.66
C LYS A 61 -14.00 13.94 8.79
N ARG A 62 -15.23 13.41 8.87
CA ARG A 62 -16.21 13.81 9.91
C ARG A 62 -15.89 13.26 11.29
N HIS A 63 -15.28 12.06 11.35
CA HIS A 63 -15.07 11.35 12.62
C HIS A 63 -13.66 11.57 13.19
N TYR A 64 -12.66 11.78 12.34
CA TYR A 64 -11.29 12.06 12.78
C TYR A 64 -10.99 13.57 12.70
N LYS A 65 -11.67 14.35 13.56
CA LYS A 65 -11.63 15.83 13.53
C LYS A 65 -10.25 16.43 13.84
N ASP A 66 -9.42 15.69 14.57
CA ASP A 66 -8.04 16.09 14.90
C ASP A 66 -7.04 15.74 13.79
N HIS A 67 -7.53 15.13 12.69
CA HIS A 67 -6.73 14.73 11.55
C HIS A 67 -7.18 15.43 10.28
N ARG A 68 -6.21 15.71 9.41
CA ARG A 68 -6.46 16.12 8.02
C ARG A 68 -6.52 14.87 7.15
N VAL A 69 -7.57 14.72 6.37
CA VAL A 69 -7.77 13.53 5.53
C VAL A 69 -7.56 13.89 4.06
N HIS A 70 -6.53 13.32 3.46
CA HIS A 70 -6.13 13.52 2.07
C HIS A 70 -6.55 12.32 1.23
N ALA A 71 -7.45 12.53 0.28
CA ALA A 71 -7.80 11.50 -0.69
C ALA A 71 -6.74 11.42 -1.78
N VAL A 72 -6.25 10.21 -2.04
CA VAL A 72 -5.30 9.95 -3.12
C VAL A 72 -5.82 8.83 -4.02
N ASN A 73 -5.38 8.82 -5.27
CA ASN A 73 -5.67 7.73 -6.20
C ASN A 73 -4.43 7.33 -6.97
N PHE A 74 -4.32 6.05 -7.29
CA PHE A 74 -3.21 5.50 -8.05
C PHE A 74 -3.73 5.02 -9.41
N PRO A 75 -3.35 5.67 -10.51
CA PRO A 75 -3.71 5.21 -11.85
C PRO A 75 -2.95 3.93 -12.21
N GLY A 76 -3.48 3.19 -13.16
CA GLY A 76 -2.86 1.95 -13.66
C GLY A 76 -3.54 0.69 -13.14
N ASP A 77 -2.80 -0.41 -13.09
CA ASP A 77 -3.31 -1.69 -12.58
C ASP A 77 -3.73 -1.53 -11.11
N PRO A 78 -4.97 -1.86 -10.73
CA PRO A 78 -5.45 -1.74 -9.36
C PRO A 78 -4.77 -2.69 -8.38
N TYR A 79 -3.91 -3.57 -8.83
CA TYR A 79 -3.24 -4.55 -7.96
C TYR A 79 -1.75 -4.23 -7.75
N PRO A 80 -1.28 -4.31 -6.51
CA PRO A 80 -2.02 -4.69 -5.29
C PRO A 80 -3.14 -3.67 -4.98
N ILE A 81 -4.24 -4.13 -4.41
CA ILE A 81 -5.46 -3.31 -4.23
C ILE A 81 -5.20 -2.14 -3.29
N HIS A 82 -4.48 -2.36 -2.19
CA HIS A 82 -4.33 -1.42 -1.09
C HIS A 82 -3.09 -0.55 -1.21
N ILE A 83 -3.15 0.61 -0.52
CA ILE A 83 -2.07 1.59 -0.50
C ILE A 83 -0.81 1.06 0.21
N ASP A 84 -0.95 0.19 1.18
CA ASP A 84 0.15 -0.37 1.98
C ASP A 84 1.15 -1.23 1.20
N ALA A 85 0.77 -1.68 0.00
CA ALA A 85 1.64 -2.37 -0.96
C ALA A 85 1.88 -1.55 -2.25
N THR A 86 1.56 -0.26 -2.23
CA THR A 86 1.68 0.64 -3.38
C THR A 86 2.49 1.89 -3.05
N PHE A 87 2.32 2.43 -1.85
CA PHE A 87 2.94 3.68 -1.40
C PHE A 87 3.23 3.54 0.09
N THR A 88 4.42 3.03 0.41
CA THR A 88 4.76 2.53 1.75
C THR A 88 5.73 3.48 2.46
N PRO A 89 5.31 4.17 3.53
CA PRO A 89 6.21 4.94 4.38
C PRO A 89 7.19 4.01 5.09
N ILE A 90 8.48 4.28 4.98
CA ILE A 90 9.54 3.47 5.59
C ILE A 90 10.05 4.11 6.87
N LYS A 91 10.27 5.40 6.83
CA LYS A 91 10.65 6.23 7.99
C LYS A 91 10.27 7.67 7.70
N GLU A 92 10.40 8.53 8.71
CA GLU A 92 10.18 9.97 8.51
C GLU A 92 11.01 10.48 7.32
N GLY A 93 10.33 11.14 6.39
CA GLY A 93 10.94 11.72 5.19
C GLY A 93 11.19 10.74 4.04
N LEU A 94 10.83 9.44 4.18
CA LEU A 94 11.10 8.45 3.14
C LEU A 94 9.89 7.54 2.87
N ILE A 95 9.51 7.46 1.60
CA ILE A 95 8.44 6.59 1.10
C ILE A 95 8.98 5.79 -0.08
N ILE A 96 8.71 4.48 -0.13
CA ILE A 96 8.86 3.68 -1.34
C ILE A 96 7.54 3.65 -2.10
N ASN A 97 7.61 3.72 -3.41
CA ASN A 97 6.46 3.81 -4.30
C ASN A 97 6.52 2.74 -5.39
N ASN A 98 5.37 2.17 -5.73
CA ASN A 98 5.27 1.25 -6.85
C ASN A 98 5.49 2.02 -8.17
N PRO A 99 6.54 1.68 -8.96
CA PRO A 99 6.85 2.40 -10.20
C PRO A 99 5.78 2.22 -11.29
N GLN A 100 4.94 1.18 -11.19
CA GLN A 100 3.82 0.94 -12.11
C GLN A 100 2.52 1.62 -11.68
N ARG A 101 2.45 2.09 -10.42
CA ARG A 101 1.29 2.80 -9.85
C ARG A 101 1.74 4.05 -9.10
N ARG A 102 2.31 4.98 -9.83
CA ARG A 102 2.81 6.23 -9.21
C ARG A 102 1.67 7.17 -8.85
N LEU A 103 1.83 7.79 -7.69
CA LEU A 103 0.97 8.89 -7.28
C LEU A 103 1.05 10.03 -8.30
N PRO A 104 -0.09 10.61 -8.73
CA PRO A 104 -0.12 11.75 -9.65
C PRO A 104 0.72 12.94 -9.14
N LYS A 105 1.35 13.68 -10.05
CA LYS A 105 2.26 14.78 -9.70
C LYS A 105 1.65 15.80 -8.73
N GLU A 106 0.38 16.14 -8.92
CA GLU A 106 -0.29 17.12 -8.06
C GLU A 106 -0.45 16.60 -6.62
N GLN A 107 -0.73 15.31 -6.46
CA GLN A 107 -0.86 14.69 -5.14
C GLN A 107 0.51 14.44 -4.48
N ARG A 108 1.56 14.24 -5.27
CA ARG A 108 2.94 14.12 -4.77
C ARG A 108 3.46 15.39 -4.11
N LYS A 109 2.98 16.56 -4.54
CA LYS A 109 3.39 17.86 -3.97
C LYS A 109 3.17 17.95 -2.47
N LEU A 110 2.12 17.30 -1.94
CA LEU A 110 1.90 17.23 -0.50
C LEU A 110 3.13 16.70 0.23
N PHE A 111 3.75 15.67 -0.30
CA PHE A 111 4.92 15.02 0.29
C PHE A 111 6.21 15.79 -0.02
N GLU A 112 6.45 16.10 -1.27
CA GLU A 112 7.67 16.75 -1.76
C GLU A 112 7.87 18.14 -1.14
N ASN A 113 6.81 18.95 -1.01
CA ASN A 113 6.86 20.27 -0.38
C ASN A 113 7.19 20.21 1.12
N ASN A 114 6.95 19.07 1.75
CA ASN A 114 7.21 18.83 3.18
C ASN A 114 8.46 17.99 3.43
N GLY A 115 9.33 17.85 2.43
CA GLY A 115 10.65 17.21 2.58
C GLY A 115 10.61 15.68 2.56
N TRP A 116 9.53 15.09 2.05
CA TRP A 116 9.46 13.64 1.85
C TRP A 116 10.07 13.25 0.51
N GLU A 117 10.99 12.32 0.55
CA GLU A 117 11.55 11.66 -0.62
C GLU A 117 10.66 10.48 -1.01
N ILE A 118 10.30 10.39 -2.29
CA ILE A 118 9.52 9.28 -2.84
C ILE A 118 10.42 8.52 -3.81
N VAL A 119 10.84 7.33 -3.40
CA VAL A 119 11.76 6.47 -4.14
C VAL A 119 10.99 5.33 -4.79
N ASP A 120 11.27 5.03 -6.04
CA ASP A 120 10.70 3.85 -6.68
C ASP A 120 11.22 2.57 -6.01
N SER A 121 10.31 1.66 -5.72
CA SER A 121 10.63 0.35 -5.14
C SER A 121 11.50 -0.48 -6.09
N ALA A 122 12.39 -1.28 -5.52
CA ALA A 122 13.10 -2.32 -6.27
C ALA A 122 12.12 -3.24 -6.99
N GLN A 123 12.57 -3.85 -8.08
CA GLN A 123 11.76 -4.85 -8.78
C GLN A 123 11.51 -6.05 -7.87
N PRO A 124 10.31 -6.63 -7.90
CA PRO A 124 10.05 -7.90 -7.22
C PRO A 124 11.06 -8.97 -7.63
N ALA A 125 11.51 -9.79 -6.69
CA ALA A 125 12.41 -10.91 -6.97
C ALA A 125 11.72 -12.04 -7.75
N HIS A 126 10.37 -12.05 -7.72
CA HIS A 126 9.56 -13.04 -8.40
C HIS A 126 8.74 -12.39 -9.52
N ASN A 127 8.88 -12.91 -10.74
CA ASN A 127 8.22 -12.38 -11.93
C ASN A 127 6.74 -12.70 -12.01
N GLU A 128 6.28 -13.69 -11.27
CA GLU A 128 4.89 -14.11 -11.24
C GLU A 128 4.37 -14.18 -9.80
N PRO A 129 3.11 -13.75 -9.57
CA PRO A 129 2.48 -13.92 -8.28
C PRO A 129 2.25 -15.42 -7.99
N PRO A 130 2.13 -15.82 -6.72
CA PRO A 130 1.74 -17.18 -6.37
C PRO A 130 0.44 -17.60 -7.08
N PRO A 131 0.27 -18.88 -7.44
CA PRO A 131 -0.96 -19.37 -8.05
C PRO A 131 -2.17 -19.17 -7.13
N LEU A 132 -3.34 -19.00 -7.74
CA LEU A 132 -4.63 -18.76 -7.06
C LEU A 132 -4.74 -17.44 -6.29
N CYS A 133 -3.93 -16.49 -6.62
CA CYS A 133 -3.71 -15.30 -5.82
C CYS A 133 -4.35 -14.07 -6.45
N TYR A 134 -5.04 -13.29 -5.63
CA TYR A 134 -5.43 -11.92 -5.94
C TYR A 134 -4.26 -10.92 -5.81
N SER A 135 -3.07 -11.43 -5.51
CA SER A 135 -1.89 -10.62 -5.30
C SER A 135 -1.20 -10.25 -6.60
N SER A 136 -0.43 -9.23 -6.50
CA SER A 136 0.52 -8.76 -7.49
C SER A 136 1.93 -9.21 -7.07
N THR A 137 2.88 -9.25 -8.02
CA THR A 137 4.31 -9.39 -7.69
C THR A 137 4.79 -8.27 -6.77
N TRP A 138 4.13 -7.10 -6.81
CA TRP A 138 4.42 -5.94 -5.98
C TRP A 138 4.05 -6.10 -4.50
N LEU A 139 3.57 -7.27 -4.08
CA LEU A 139 3.54 -7.63 -2.66
C LEU A 139 4.94 -7.63 -2.01
N SER A 140 6.00 -7.62 -2.81
CA SER A 140 7.36 -7.32 -2.35
C SER A 140 7.47 -6.04 -1.53
N MET A 141 6.58 -5.06 -1.80
CA MET A 141 6.50 -3.79 -1.06
C MET A 141 5.71 -3.86 0.25
N ASN A 142 5.00 -4.96 0.50
CA ASN A 142 4.20 -5.13 1.71
C ASN A 142 5.08 -5.52 2.90
N VAL A 143 6.03 -4.65 3.21
CA VAL A 143 7.00 -4.79 4.29
C VAL A 143 6.39 -4.34 5.62
N LEU A 144 6.87 -4.86 6.74
CA LEU A 144 6.45 -4.42 8.06
C LEU A 144 7.54 -3.56 8.71
N VAL A 145 7.28 -2.28 8.84
CA VAL A 145 8.16 -1.33 9.53
C VAL A 145 7.91 -1.43 11.03
N LEU A 146 8.91 -1.86 11.79
CA LEU A 146 8.82 -1.98 13.24
C LEU A 146 9.07 -0.65 13.94
N ASP A 147 10.07 0.09 13.47
CA ASP A 147 10.44 1.41 13.98
C ASP A 147 11.18 2.23 12.89
N SER A 148 11.74 3.39 13.25
CA SER A 148 12.45 4.28 12.33
C SER A 148 13.75 3.71 11.74
N LYS A 149 14.20 2.53 12.21
CA LYS A 149 15.45 1.89 11.81
C LYS A 149 15.25 0.48 11.28
N THR A 150 14.22 -0.22 11.71
CA THR A 150 14.06 -1.67 11.53
C THR A 150 12.84 -1.99 10.67
N VAL A 151 13.05 -2.81 9.64
CA VAL A 151 11.99 -3.26 8.73
C VAL A 151 12.06 -4.75 8.46
N CYS A 152 10.92 -5.44 8.55
CA CYS A 152 10.80 -6.83 8.14
C CYS A 152 10.50 -6.91 6.64
N VAL A 153 11.23 -7.76 5.93
CA VAL A 153 11.06 -8.03 4.49
C VAL A 153 10.88 -9.52 4.27
N GLU A 154 10.04 -9.92 3.33
CA GLU A 154 9.92 -11.32 2.97
C GLU A 154 11.28 -11.82 2.46
N LYS A 155 11.74 -12.94 3.02
CA LYS A 155 13.12 -13.45 2.88
C LYS A 155 13.59 -13.65 1.44
N SER A 156 12.68 -14.00 0.53
CA SER A 156 13.00 -14.22 -0.87
C SER A 156 13.01 -12.92 -1.71
N GLU A 157 12.51 -11.79 -1.17
CA GLU A 157 12.50 -10.48 -1.84
C GLU A 157 13.85 -9.76 -1.67
N ILE A 158 14.90 -10.38 -2.21
CA ILE A 158 16.30 -9.97 -2.02
C ILE A 158 16.58 -8.55 -2.53
N TYR A 159 15.96 -8.12 -3.63
CA TYR A 159 16.17 -6.77 -4.18
C TYR A 159 15.53 -5.69 -3.31
N GLN A 160 14.37 -5.99 -2.71
CA GLN A 160 13.73 -5.09 -1.76
C GLN A 160 14.55 -4.97 -0.48
N ALA A 161 15.07 -6.09 0.02
CA ALA A 161 15.94 -6.12 1.19
C ALA A 161 17.21 -5.29 0.96
N GLU A 162 17.88 -5.49 -0.18
CA GLU A 162 19.09 -4.74 -0.55
C GLU A 162 18.81 -3.23 -0.71
N GLN A 163 17.67 -2.85 -1.29
CA GLN A 163 17.28 -1.46 -1.41
C GLN A 163 17.09 -0.79 -0.06
N LEU A 164 16.36 -1.45 0.84
CA LEU A 164 16.08 -0.90 2.17
C LEU A 164 17.33 -0.80 3.05
N ASP A 165 18.25 -1.76 2.94
CA ASP A 165 19.56 -1.68 3.58
C ASP A 165 20.37 -0.47 3.07
N LYS A 166 20.43 -0.25 1.76
CA LYS A 166 21.07 0.93 1.16
C LYS A 166 20.42 2.26 1.57
N LEU A 167 19.11 2.24 1.87
CA LEU A 167 18.38 3.39 2.40
C LEU A 167 18.56 3.56 3.92
N GLY A 168 19.42 2.74 4.53
CA GLY A 168 19.82 2.84 5.94
C GLY A 168 18.85 2.21 6.92
N MET A 169 18.10 1.19 6.49
CA MET A 169 17.27 0.39 7.37
C MET A 169 18.00 -0.90 7.79
N GLU A 170 17.80 -1.32 9.01
CA GLU A 170 18.13 -2.68 9.47
C GLU A 170 17.04 -3.63 8.95
N VAL A 171 17.43 -4.55 8.06
CA VAL A 171 16.50 -5.44 7.40
C VAL A 171 16.44 -6.80 8.11
N LEU A 172 15.26 -7.19 8.55
CA LEU A 172 14.96 -8.49 9.13
C LEU A 172 14.27 -9.38 8.10
N PRO A 173 14.93 -10.40 7.53
CA PRO A 173 14.32 -11.31 6.57
C PRO A 173 13.38 -12.29 7.28
N ILE A 174 12.12 -12.33 6.86
CA ILE A 174 11.07 -13.19 7.41
C ILE A 174 10.55 -14.12 6.31
N GLU A 175 10.46 -15.40 6.59
CA GLU A 175 9.91 -16.39 5.68
C GLU A 175 8.38 -16.38 5.73
N LEU A 176 7.73 -15.77 4.72
CA LEU A 176 6.26 -15.61 4.65
C LEU A 176 5.71 -15.83 3.24
N ARG A 177 6.52 -16.30 2.29
CA ARG A 177 6.12 -16.40 0.88
C ARG A 177 4.82 -17.17 0.66
N ASP A 178 4.56 -18.22 1.44
CA ASP A 178 3.36 -19.04 1.31
C ASP A 178 2.08 -18.28 1.66
N ALA A 179 2.16 -17.27 2.52
CA ALA A 179 1.01 -16.42 2.85
C ALA A 179 0.59 -15.51 1.68
N TYR A 180 1.48 -15.22 0.75
CA TYR A 180 1.19 -14.40 -0.43
C TYR A 180 0.07 -14.98 -1.31
N ALA A 181 -0.13 -16.31 -1.27
CA ALA A 181 -1.25 -16.97 -1.94
C ALA A 181 -2.63 -16.47 -1.47
N PHE A 182 -2.71 -15.92 -0.26
CA PHE A 182 -3.93 -15.32 0.30
C PHE A 182 -4.08 -13.82 -0.01
N GLY A 183 -3.18 -13.25 -0.80
CA GLY A 183 -3.27 -11.87 -1.26
C GLY A 183 -2.66 -10.83 -0.32
N GLY A 184 -1.90 -11.25 0.70
CA GLY A 184 -1.27 -10.36 1.68
C GLY A 184 0.18 -10.72 1.98
N GLY A 185 0.99 -9.72 2.36
CA GLY A 185 2.36 -9.86 2.81
C GLY A 185 2.51 -9.62 4.31
N LEU A 186 3.69 -9.19 4.72
CA LEU A 186 4.04 -8.99 6.13
C LEU A 186 3.17 -7.95 6.83
N HIS A 187 2.93 -6.80 6.19
CA HIS A 187 2.07 -5.77 6.76
C HIS A 187 0.62 -6.26 6.87
N CYS A 188 0.08 -6.88 5.83
CA CYS A 188 -1.29 -7.40 5.80
C CYS A 188 -1.57 -8.47 6.86
N CYS A 189 -0.55 -9.25 7.28
CA CYS A 189 -0.68 -10.29 8.30
C CYS A 189 -0.59 -9.76 9.73
N THR A 190 -0.44 -8.45 9.92
CA THR A 190 -0.25 -7.82 11.23
C THR A 190 -1.26 -6.72 11.48
N ALA A 191 -1.47 -6.41 12.76
CA ALA A 191 -2.26 -5.25 13.19
C ALA A 191 -1.58 -4.62 14.42
N ASP A 192 -1.41 -3.30 14.39
CA ASP A 192 -0.94 -2.56 15.55
C ASP A 192 -2.02 -2.58 16.64
N VAL A 193 -1.73 -3.23 17.76
CA VAL A 193 -2.57 -3.15 18.97
C VAL A 193 -2.27 -1.86 19.75
N TYR A 194 -0.98 -1.54 19.83
CA TYR A 194 -0.50 -0.33 20.48
C TYR A 194 0.84 0.09 19.83
N ARG A 195 0.97 1.38 19.55
CA ARG A 195 2.22 1.98 19.08
C ARG A 195 2.40 3.33 19.77
N GLU A 196 3.54 3.52 20.41
CA GLU A 196 3.90 4.81 20.99
C GLU A 196 4.24 5.81 19.89
N GLY A 197 3.81 7.05 20.09
CA GLY A 197 4.08 8.13 19.14
C GLY A 197 3.39 9.42 19.53
N GLU A 198 3.74 10.47 18.82
CA GLU A 198 3.14 11.80 18.97
C GLU A 198 2.29 12.12 17.74
N LEU A 199 1.25 12.94 17.93
CA LEU A 199 0.44 13.48 16.85
C LEU A 199 1.20 14.63 16.15
N LYS A 200 2.33 14.28 15.51
CA LYS A 200 3.22 15.22 14.82
C LYS A 200 2.59 15.76 13.55
N ASP A 201 2.88 17.01 13.22
CA ASP A 201 2.52 17.63 11.95
C ASP A 201 3.64 17.41 10.94
N TYR A 202 3.43 16.43 10.04
CA TYR A 202 4.38 16.11 8.97
C TYR A 202 4.17 16.91 7.69
N PHE A 203 3.01 17.59 7.56
CA PHE A 203 2.65 18.35 6.35
C PHE A 203 2.21 19.78 6.68
N PRO A 204 3.09 20.61 7.28
CA PRO A 204 2.74 22.00 7.60
C PRO A 204 2.55 22.88 6.35
N LYS A 205 3.06 22.46 5.19
CA LYS A 205 2.90 23.14 3.91
C LYS A 205 1.87 22.39 3.05
N GLN A 206 0.64 22.86 3.04
CA GLN A 206 -0.45 22.28 2.24
C GLN A 206 -0.74 23.10 0.99
#